data_96c1b79a9f93d711ee5c723ee2fe9feb
#
_entry.id   96c1b79a9f93d711ee5c723ee2fe9feb
#
_cell.length_a   1.000
_cell.length_b   1.000
_cell.length_c   1.000
_cell.angle_alpha   90.00
_cell.angle_beta   90.00
_cell.angle_gamma   90.00
#
_symmetry.space_group_name_H-M   'P 1'
#
loop_
_entity.id
_entity.type
_entity.pdbx_description
1 polymer ?
#
loop_
_entity_poly.entity_id
_entity_poly.type
_entity_poly.pdbx_seq_one_letter_code
_entity_poly.pdbx_strand_id
1 'polypeptide(L)'
;MIALLNLYKQSFSNLQRNIWVLSLAMFVNRSGSMVLLFTSLYMTNELHFSMGDAGVVMSLYGIGSVLGSYLGGWLTDRYSYFNIMIGALLSSGLILLFLLMVHSMVGIAIIIFMYALTSDLFRPANSKAIAVYSDAKNRTRSVSLVRLAVNLGFTVGPAVGGFVALYLGYKWLFVIDAITTMGAAALLYFYLPRKHVETVPRNPAILKDSSTSAYRDVTYLIFIFLVSLWGTCFFQIFASIPQYFSKVCNYDEGTIGLLLALNGFLVVLIEMPLMMKLESKTNIFPFIRIGALLLPVSFLVLFFGKAMMIWAILYTVIITFSEIFAMPFMMNFALSRPHAERQGQYAALYSISFGISNIAAPLIGLGIANKYGFNTMFLFVLFISMLTFIGFTLMGKAELKKV
;
A
#
# COMPACT_ATOMS: atom_id res chain seq x y z
N MET A 1 -29.14 3.27 2.80
CA MET A 1 -28.54 3.40 1.47
C MET A 1 -28.62 4.85 0.95
N ILE A 2 -29.80 5.48 0.86
CA ILE A 2 -29.99 6.88 0.38
C ILE A 2 -29.23 7.90 1.24
N ALA A 3 -29.25 7.79 2.57
CA ALA A 3 -28.51 8.68 3.47
C ALA A 3 -26.98 8.59 3.27
N LEU A 4 -26.47 7.40 3.03
CA LEU A 4 -25.04 7.17 2.75
C LEU A 4 -24.63 7.79 1.41
N LEU A 5 -25.45 7.61 0.36
CA LEU A 5 -25.24 8.23 -0.96
C LEU A 5 -25.27 9.75 -0.88
N ASN A 6 -26.17 10.33 -0.09
CA ASN A 6 -26.25 11.77 0.12
C ASN A 6 -25.02 12.32 0.87
N LEU A 7 -24.51 11.59 1.86
CA LEU A 7 -23.27 11.92 2.56
C LEU A 7 -22.07 11.90 1.59
N TYR A 8 -21.93 10.87 0.76
CA TYR A 8 -20.90 10.81 -0.28
C TYR A 8 -21.01 11.96 -1.27
N LYS A 9 -22.22 12.26 -1.78
CA LYS A 9 -22.46 13.37 -2.69
C LYS A 9 -22.10 14.73 -2.08
N GLN A 10 -22.44 14.96 -0.80
CA GLN A 10 -22.06 16.17 -0.07
C GLN A 10 -20.56 16.25 0.23
N SER A 11 -19.93 15.13 0.56
CA SER A 11 -18.50 15.08 0.88
C SER A 11 -17.62 15.46 -0.31
N PHE A 12 -18.05 15.16 -1.55
CA PHE A 12 -17.27 15.43 -2.76
C PHE A 12 -17.84 16.57 -3.61
N SER A 13 -18.89 17.26 -3.14
CA SER A 13 -19.39 18.47 -3.80
C SER A 13 -18.36 19.62 -3.68
N ASN A 14 -18.34 20.49 -4.71
CA ASN A 14 -17.47 21.69 -4.75
C ASN A 14 -15.96 21.42 -4.75
N LEU A 15 -15.50 20.24 -5.17
CA LEU A 15 -14.10 19.99 -5.43
C LEU A 15 -13.69 20.51 -6.81
N GLN A 16 -12.48 21.02 -6.92
CA GLN A 16 -11.95 21.53 -8.19
C GLN A 16 -11.86 20.41 -9.24
N ARG A 17 -12.15 20.74 -10.51
CA ARG A 17 -12.04 19.82 -11.65
C ARG A 17 -10.71 19.10 -11.71
N ASN A 18 -9.62 19.78 -11.40
CA ASN A 18 -8.26 19.21 -11.41
C ASN A 18 -8.07 18.07 -10.42
N ILE A 19 -8.75 18.10 -9.27
CA ILE A 19 -8.72 17.01 -8.29
C ILE A 19 -9.48 15.78 -8.82
N TRP A 20 -10.56 15.97 -9.56
CA TRP A 20 -11.26 14.86 -10.23
C TRP A 20 -10.40 14.23 -11.34
N VAL A 21 -9.64 15.04 -12.10
CA VAL A 21 -8.68 14.53 -13.09
C VAL A 21 -7.58 13.72 -12.43
N LEU A 22 -6.98 14.21 -11.33
CA LEU A 22 -6.00 13.47 -10.54
C LEU A 22 -6.58 12.16 -10.02
N SER A 23 -7.80 12.18 -9.48
CA SER A 23 -8.47 11.00 -8.95
C SER A 23 -8.75 9.96 -10.03
N LEU A 24 -9.22 10.40 -11.21
CA LEU A 24 -9.45 9.51 -12.35
C LEU A 24 -8.14 8.87 -12.84
N ALA A 25 -7.08 9.66 -12.97
CA ALA A 25 -5.76 9.14 -13.36
C ALA A 25 -5.23 8.12 -12.33
N MET A 26 -5.42 8.38 -11.03
CA MET A 26 -5.07 7.43 -9.97
C MET A 26 -5.90 6.16 -10.05
N PHE A 27 -7.21 6.27 -10.28
CA PHE A 27 -8.08 5.10 -10.47
C PHE A 27 -7.61 4.23 -11.63
N VAL A 28 -7.38 4.84 -12.81
CA VAL A 28 -6.90 4.14 -14.02
C VAL A 28 -5.55 3.46 -13.75
N ASN A 29 -4.60 4.18 -13.18
CA ASN A 29 -3.28 3.63 -12.83
C ASN A 29 -3.38 2.46 -11.85
N ARG A 30 -4.21 2.58 -10.80
CA ARG A 30 -4.34 1.53 -9.78
C ARG A 30 -5.19 0.35 -10.22
N SER A 31 -6.16 0.56 -11.10
CA SER A 31 -6.91 -0.54 -11.73
C SER A 31 -6.03 -1.43 -12.62
N GLY A 32 -4.96 -0.86 -13.18
CA GLY A 32 -3.97 -1.60 -13.95
C GLY A 32 -2.87 -2.24 -13.09
N SER A 33 -2.68 -1.85 -11.83
CA SER A 33 -1.58 -2.34 -10.97
C SER A 33 -1.77 -3.81 -10.58
N MET A 34 -1.73 -4.68 -11.57
CA MET A 34 -1.92 -6.14 -11.46
C MET A 34 -0.59 -6.86 -11.29
N VAL A 35 0.49 -6.30 -11.85
CA VAL A 35 1.83 -6.92 -11.91
C VAL A 35 2.32 -7.29 -10.53
N LEU A 36 2.28 -6.37 -9.57
CA LEU A 36 2.77 -6.62 -8.22
C LEU A 36 2.11 -7.84 -7.57
N LEU A 37 0.79 -7.97 -7.74
CA LEU A 37 -0.02 -9.01 -7.09
C LEU A 37 0.19 -10.39 -7.72
N PHE A 38 0.44 -10.45 -9.02
CA PHE A 38 0.56 -11.70 -9.78
C PHE A 38 2.00 -12.06 -10.17
N THR A 39 3.00 -11.21 -9.90
CA THR A 39 4.40 -11.49 -10.24
C THR A 39 4.92 -12.78 -9.58
N SER A 40 4.59 -13.02 -8.30
CA SER A 40 5.03 -14.25 -7.63
C SER A 40 4.40 -15.49 -8.27
N LEU A 41 3.12 -15.43 -8.64
CA LEU A 41 2.43 -16.52 -9.35
C LEU A 41 2.98 -16.70 -10.76
N TYR A 42 3.23 -15.64 -11.50
CA TYR A 42 3.89 -15.70 -12.82
C TYR A 42 5.24 -16.41 -12.74
N MET A 43 6.09 -16.03 -11.77
CA MET A 43 7.40 -16.65 -11.61
C MET A 43 7.31 -18.13 -11.27
N THR A 44 6.37 -18.54 -10.42
CA THR A 44 6.28 -19.93 -9.96
C THR A 44 5.44 -20.83 -10.87
N ASN A 45 4.35 -20.32 -11.47
CA ASN A 45 3.43 -21.13 -12.26
C ASN A 45 3.83 -21.17 -13.74
N GLU A 46 4.28 -20.05 -14.32
CA GLU A 46 4.64 -19.97 -15.75
C GLU A 46 6.14 -20.17 -15.98
N LEU A 47 7.00 -19.56 -15.16
CA LEU A 47 8.45 -19.65 -15.32
C LEU A 47 9.12 -20.75 -14.50
N HIS A 48 8.37 -21.44 -13.63
CA HIS A 48 8.83 -22.54 -12.79
C HIS A 48 9.99 -22.21 -11.83
N PHE A 49 10.14 -20.96 -11.44
CA PHE A 49 11.07 -20.56 -10.38
C PHE A 49 10.57 -21.01 -9.00
N SER A 50 11.49 -21.10 -8.04
CA SER A 50 11.10 -21.40 -6.66
C SER A 50 10.34 -20.23 -6.01
N MET A 51 9.54 -20.52 -4.98
CA MET A 51 8.91 -19.46 -4.18
C MET A 51 9.96 -18.58 -3.48
N GLY A 52 11.15 -19.14 -3.15
CA GLY A 52 12.26 -18.38 -2.61
C GLY A 52 12.78 -17.32 -3.59
N ASP A 53 12.95 -17.68 -4.87
CA ASP A 53 13.38 -16.77 -5.92
C ASP A 53 12.33 -15.65 -6.13
N ALA A 54 11.04 -16.01 -6.15
CA ALA A 54 9.95 -15.03 -6.22
C ALA A 54 9.99 -14.07 -5.02
N GLY A 55 10.28 -14.58 -3.82
CA GLY A 55 10.42 -13.77 -2.61
C GLY A 55 11.56 -12.75 -2.72
N VAL A 56 12.71 -13.15 -3.26
CA VAL A 56 13.84 -12.24 -3.52
C VAL A 56 13.46 -11.14 -4.51
N VAL A 57 12.85 -11.49 -5.63
CA VAL A 57 12.42 -10.52 -6.67
C VAL A 57 11.39 -9.53 -6.10
N MET A 58 10.41 -10.02 -5.35
CA MET A 58 9.42 -9.15 -4.71
C MET A 58 10.03 -8.24 -3.65
N SER A 59 11.09 -8.68 -2.96
CA SER A 59 11.84 -7.82 -2.03
C SER A 59 12.60 -6.71 -2.74
N LEU A 60 13.14 -6.98 -3.92
CA LEU A 60 13.78 -5.97 -4.76
C LEU A 60 12.77 -4.91 -5.26
N TYR A 61 11.52 -5.32 -5.51
CA TYR A 61 10.43 -4.35 -5.71
C TYR A 61 10.30 -3.41 -4.51
N GLY A 62 10.29 -3.95 -3.28
CA GLY A 62 10.21 -3.14 -2.05
C GLY A 62 11.37 -2.15 -1.93
N ILE A 63 12.61 -2.58 -2.21
CA ILE A 63 13.80 -1.73 -2.20
C ILE A 63 13.68 -0.61 -3.26
N GLY A 64 13.29 -0.97 -4.49
CA GLY A 64 13.06 -0.02 -5.58
C GLY A 64 12.01 1.03 -5.22
N SER A 65 10.90 0.61 -4.58
CA SER A 65 9.83 1.47 -4.11
C SER A 65 10.30 2.52 -3.08
N VAL A 66 11.09 2.10 -2.08
CA VAL A 66 11.66 3.01 -1.07
C VAL A 66 12.60 4.02 -1.70
N LEU A 67 13.52 3.56 -2.54
CA LEU A 67 14.47 4.43 -3.25
C LEU A 67 13.74 5.37 -4.23
N GLY A 68 12.74 4.88 -4.95
CA GLY A 68 11.91 5.67 -5.85
C GLY A 68 11.16 6.78 -5.14
N SER A 69 10.53 6.48 -4.00
CA SER A 69 9.85 7.49 -3.19
C SER A 69 10.81 8.56 -2.65
N TYR A 70 12.01 8.17 -2.22
CA TYR A 70 13.05 9.10 -1.76
C TYR A 70 13.53 10.01 -2.89
N LEU A 71 13.94 9.42 -4.02
CA LEU A 71 14.38 10.15 -5.20
C LEU A 71 13.27 11.04 -5.78
N GLY A 72 12.03 10.55 -5.78
CA GLY A 72 10.86 11.31 -6.23
C GLY A 72 10.63 12.56 -5.39
N GLY A 73 10.79 12.49 -4.07
CA GLY A 73 10.74 13.64 -3.17
C GLY A 73 11.83 14.66 -3.53
N TRP A 74 13.07 14.20 -3.64
CA TRP A 74 14.22 15.04 -3.98
C TRP A 74 14.10 15.71 -5.37
N LEU A 75 13.63 14.96 -6.37
CA LEU A 75 13.37 15.49 -7.71
C LEU A 75 12.23 16.50 -7.72
N THR A 76 11.15 16.22 -6.98
CA THR A 76 9.95 17.09 -6.91
C THR A 76 10.24 18.42 -6.20
N ASP A 77 11.25 18.47 -5.34
CA ASP A 77 11.70 19.72 -4.70
C ASP A 77 12.54 20.58 -5.66
N ARG A 78 13.20 19.98 -6.66
CA ARG A 78 14.11 20.67 -7.60
C ARG A 78 13.48 20.92 -8.97
N TYR A 79 12.60 20.04 -9.40
CA TYR A 79 11.98 20.08 -10.72
C TYR A 79 10.46 20.20 -10.62
N SER A 80 9.82 20.43 -11.78
CA SER A 80 8.37 20.49 -11.86
C SER A 80 7.74 19.14 -11.45
N TYR A 81 6.87 19.17 -10.42
CA TYR A 81 6.09 18.00 -10.00
C TYR A 81 5.32 17.39 -11.17
N PHE A 82 4.82 18.22 -12.11
CA PHE A 82 4.09 17.77 -13.29
C PHE A 82 4.95 16.89 -14.19
N ASN A 83 6.18 17.35 -14.50
CA ASN A 83 7.10 16.59 -15.35
C ASN A 83 7.57 15.28 -14.68
N ILE A 84 7.77 15.30 -13.35
CA ILE A 84 8.11 14.09 -12.59
C ILE A 84 6.95 13.09 -12.63
N MET A 85 5.69 13.54 -12.45
CA MET A 85 4.52 12.67 -12.53
C MET A 85 4.41 11.98 -13.89
N ILE A 86 4.48 12.75 -14.98
CA ILE A 86 4.37 12.22 -16.35
C ILE A 86 5.55 11.30 -16.65
N GLY A 87 6.79 11.73 -16.36
CA GLY A 87 7.99 10.93 -16.60
C GLY A 87 7.98 9.62 -15.83
N ALA A 88 7.56 9.62 -14.56
CA ALA A 88 7.46 8.42 -13.73
C ALA A 88 6.46 7.40 -14.32
N LEU A 89 5.27 7.84 -14.70
CA LEU A 89 4.25 6.96 -15.27
C LEU A 89 4.66 6.42 -16.66
N LEU A 90 5.22 7.26 -17.53
CA LEU A 90 5.68 6.82 -18.85
C LEU A 90 6.85 5.84 -18.74
N SER A 91 7.87 6.16 -17.93
CA SER A 91 9.02 5.27 -17.78
C SER A 91 8.66 3.95 -17.12
N SER A 92 7.82 3.95 -16.07
CA SER A 92 7.39 2.70 -15.44
C SER A 92 6.54 1.84 -16.36
N GLY A 93 5.62 2.41 -17.13
CA GLY A 93 4.85 1.68 -18.13
C GLY A 93 5.73 1.07 -19.23
N LEU A 94 6.73 1.81 -19.73
CA LEU A 94 7.69 1.29 -20.72
C LEU A 94 8.53 0.14 -20.14
N ILE A 95 9.02 0.28 -18.91
CA ILE A 95 9.83 -0.74 -18.24
C ILE A 95 9.06 -2.05 -18.09
N LEU A 96 7.76 -2.01 -17.78
CA LEU A 96 6.93 -3.21 -17.69
C LEU A 96 6.90 -4.03 -18.98
N LEU A 97 6.93 -3.38 -20.16
CA LEU A 97 6.91 -4.09 -21.43
C LEU A 97 8.17 -4.95 -21.65
N PHE A 98 9.30 -4.61 -21.01
CA PHE A 98 10.49 -5.46 -21.07
C PHE A 98 10.33 -6.81 -20.37
N LEU A 99 9.37 -6.96 -19.43
CA LEU A 99 9.06 -8.27 -18.84
C LEU A 99 8.57 -9.28 -19.87
N LEU A 100 8.01 -8.85 -21.00
CA LEU A 100 7.59 -9.72 -22.09
C LEU A 100 8.75 -10.44 -22.78
N MET A 101 9.95 -9.85 -22.70
CA MET A 101 11.16 -10.31 -23.43
C MET A 101 12.14 -11.06 -22.54
N VAL A 102 11.96 -11.00 -21.21
CA VAL A 102 12.95 -11.52 -20.24
C VAL A 102 12.38 -12.67 -19.45
N HIS A 103 13.12 -13.79 -19.41
CA HIS A 103 12.75 -15.02 -18.72
C HIS A 103 13.79 -15.44 -17.67
N SER A 104 14.93 -14.75 -17.58
CA SER A 104 15.95 -15.03 -16.57
C SER A 104 15.60 -14.38 -15.24
N MET A 105 15.88 -15.06 -14.12
CA MET A 105 15.64 -14.52 -12.76
C MET A 105 16.29 -13.15 -12.55
N VAL A 106 17.56 -13.01 -12.95
CA VAL A 106 18.32 -11.75 -12.79
C VAL A 106 17.68 -10.63 -13.62
N GLY A 107 17.30 -10.93 -14.86
CA GLY A 107 16.64 -9.94 -15.72
C GLY A 107 15.29 -9.48 -15.17
N ILE A 108 14.45 -10.41 -14.69
CA ILE A 108 13.17 -10.09 -14.04
C ILE A 108 13.41 -9.23 -12.78
N ALA A 109 14.38 -9.60 -11.95
CA ALA A 109 14.77 -8.86 -10.74
C ALA A 109 15.15 -7.40 -11.06
N ILE A 110 15.97 -7.19 -12.10
CA ILE A 110 16.38 -5.84 -12.54
C ILE A 110 15.17 -5.05 -13.03
N ILE A 111 14.31 -5.65 -13.87
CA ILE A 111 13.13 -4.96 -14.41
C ILE A 111 12.16 -4.60 -13.30
N ILE A 112 11.84 -5.52 -12.39
CA ILE A 112 10.94 -5.29 -11.26
C ILE A 112 11.49 -4.20 -10.33
N PHE A 113 12.79 -4.21 -10.04
CA PHE A 113 13.43 -3.15 -9.26
C PHE A 113 13.30 -1.78 -9.95
N MET A 114 13.64 -1.70 -11.25
CA MET A 114 13.57 -0.46 -12.03
C MET A 114 12.13 0.04 -12.19
N TYR A 115 11.17 -0.88 -12.37
CA TYR A 115 9.75 -0.56 -12.40
C TYR A 115 9.30 0.07 -11.08
N ALA A 116 9.62 -0.55 -9.94
CA ALA A 116 9.27 -0.04 -8.64
C ALA A 116 9.90 1.33 -8.36
N LEU A 117 11.18 1.48 -8.69
CA LEU A 117 11.91 2.73 -8.53
C LEU A 117 11.26 3.86 -9.33
N THR A 118 10.96 3.63 -10.60
CA THR A 118 10.36 4.66 -11.47
C THR A 118 8.90 4.93 -11.13
N SER A 119 8.11 3.88 -10.82
CA SER A 119 6.70 4.01 -10.45
C SER A 119 6.53 4.83 -9.15
N ASP A 120 7.38 4.64 -8.16
CA ASP A 120 7.26 5.32 -6.88
C ASP A 120 7.88 6.73 -6.82
N LEU A 121 8.57 7.19 -7.88
CA LEU A 121 8.84 8.61 -8.10
C LEU A 121 7.53 9.44 -8.16
N PHE A 122 6.45 8.81 -8.62
CA PHE A 122 5.15 9.45 -8.77
C PHE A 122 4.53 9.89 -7.44
N ARG A 123 4.69 9.14 -6.35
CA ARG A 123 4.00 9.38 -5.07
C ARG A 123 4.20 10.79 -4.49
N PRO A 124 5.44 11.29 -4.27
CA PRO A 124 5.64 12.63 -3.72
C PRO A 124 5.20 13.73 -4.69
N ALA A 125 5.39 13.52 -6.01
CA ALA A 125 4.93 14.45 -7.02
C ALA A 125 3.39 14.57 -7.04
N ASN A 126 2.67 13.46 -6.93
CA ASN A 126 1.21 13.44 -6.80
C ASN A 126 0.72 14.13 -5.53
N SER A 127 1.40 13.92 -4.39
CA SER A 127 1.07 14.59 -3.13
C SER A 127 1.21 16.12 -3.25
N LYS A 128 2.26 16.61 -3.94
CA LYS A 128 2.46 18.02 -4.25
C LYS A 128 1.38 18.54 -5.21
N ALA A 129 1.00 17.76 -6.24
CA ALA A 129 -0.08 18.10 -7.15
C ALA A 129 -1.42 18.29 -6.41
N ILE A 130 -1.78 17.36 -5.52
CA ILE A 130 -2.99 17.49 -4.70
C ILE A 130 -2.97 18.79 -3.90
N ALA A 131 -1.84 19.16 -3.30
CA ALA A 131 -1.70 20.39 -2.54
C ALA A 131 -1.84 21.66 -3.41
N VAL A 132 -1.34 21.62 -4.66
CA VAL A 132 -1.38 22.74 -5.63
C VAL A 132 -2.78 22.95 -6.23
N TYR A 133 -3.51 21.86 -6.46
CA TYR A 133 -4.83 21.91 -7.10
C TYR A 133 -6.00 21.89 -6.10
N SER A 134 -5.73 21.83 -4.79
CA SER A 134 -6.75 21.93 -3.75
C SER A 134 -6.65 23.25 -3.00
N ASP A 135 -7.80 23.84 -2.66
CA ASP A 135 -7.87 24.97 -1.74
C ASP A 135 -7.60 24.47 -0.31
N ALA A 136 -7.06 25.35 0.56
CA ALA A 136 -6.78 25.02 1.96
C ALA A 136 -8.03 24.47 2.69
N LYS A 137 -9.22 25.01 2.38
CA LYS A 137 -10.51 24.58 2.96
C LYS A 137 -10.96 23.19 2.49
N ASN A 138 -10.55 22.77 1.28
CA ASN A 138 -11.00 21.53 0.65
C ASN A 138 -9.91 20.46 0.56
N ARG A 139 -8.70 20.72 1.08
CA ARG A 139 -7.55 19.83 0.94
C ARG A 139 -7.80 18.42 1.49
N THR A 140 -8.39 18.31 2.68
CA THR A 140 -8.74 17.01 3.28
C THR A 140 -9.69 16.22 2.39
N ARG A 141 -10.73 16.86 1.85
CA ARG A 141 -11.67 16.22 0.92
C ARG A 141 -11.01 15.81 -0.40
N SER A 142 -10.09 16.63 -0.92
CA SER A 142 -9.30 16.32 -2.11
C SER A 142 -8.44 15.08 -1.92
N VAL A 143 -7.73 14.99 -0.80
CA VAL A 143 -6.96 13.80 -0.42
C VAL A 143 -7.86 12.57 -0.30
N SER A 144 -9.03 12.72 0.34
CA SER A 144 -10.00 11.63 0.50
C SER A 144 -10.55 11.12 -0.83
N LEU A 145 -10.82 12.01 -1.80
CA LEU A 145 -11.28 11.60 -3.13
C LEU A 145 -10.21 10.81 -3.89
N VAL A 146 -8.96 11.29 -3.88
CA VAL A 146 -7.83 10.58 -4.50
C VAL A 146 -7.63 9.21 -3.84
N ARG A 147 -7.72 9.15 -2.52
CA ARG A 147 -7.60 7.90 -1.75
C ARG A 147 -8.72 6.90 -2.07
N LEU A 148 -9.96 7.37 -2.19
CA LEU A 148 -11.09 6.57 -2.65
C LEU A 148 -10.83 5.99 -4.05
N ALA A 149 -10.33 6.80 -4.98
CA ALA A 149 -9.98 6.36 -6.32
C ALA A 149 -8.88 5.27 -6.32
N VAL A 150 -7.86 5.42 -5.47
CA VAL A 150 -6.81 4.41 -5.27
C VAL A 150 -7.41 3.09 -4.75
N ASN A 151 -8.25 3.14 -3.72
CA ASN A 151 -8.84 1.94 -3.12
C ASN A 151 -9.82 1.23 -4.09
N LEU A 152 -10.61 2.00 -4.86
CA LEU A 152 -11.42 1.45 -5.94
C LEU A 152 -10.55 0.76 -7.01
N GLY A 153 -9.42 1.36 -7.39
CA GLY A 153 -8.47 0.75 -8.30
C GLY A 153 -7.91 -0.56 -7.75
N PHE A 154 -7.54 -0.62 -6.48
CA PHE A 154 -7.12 -1.85 -5.81
C PHE A 154 -8.24 -2.89 -5.62
N THR A 155 -9.49 -2.51 -5.77
CA THR A 155 -10.61 -3.47 -5.84
C THR A 155 -10.73 -4.06 -7.24
N VAL A 156 -10.68 -3.21 -8.27
CA VAL A 156 -10.86 -3.62 -9.68
C VAL A 156 -9.64 -4.37 -10.21
N GLY A 157 -8.42 -3.89 -9.88
CA GLY A 157 -7.17 -4.43 -10.38
C GLY A 157 -7.01 -5.93 -10.16
N PRO A 158 -7.07 -6.45 -8.92
CA PRO A 158 -6.92 -7.87 -8.65
C PRO A 158 -8.01 -8.72 -9.30
N ALA A 159 -9.28 -8.26 -9.29
CA ALA A 159 -10.38 -8.98 -9.92
C ALA A 159 -10.14 -9.14 -11.43
N VAL A 160 -9.91 -8.03 -12.12
CA VAL A 160 -9.64 -8.06 -13.58
C VAL A 160 -8.35 -8.81 -13.87
N GLY A 161 -7.28 -8.57 -13.08
CA GLY A 161 -6.00 -9.24 -13.23
C GLY A 161 -6.08 -10.73 -13.07
N GLY A 162 -6.86 -11.24 -12.12
CA GLY A 162 -7.06 -12.68 -11.95
C GLY A 162 -7.70 -13.32 -13.17
N PHE A 163 -8.76 -12.71 -13.71
CA PHE A 163 -9.40 -13.21 -14.95
C PHE A 163 -8.51 -13.05 -16.19
N VAL A 164 -7.74 -11.97 -16.29
CA VAL A 164 -6.76 -11.79 -17.37
C VAL A 164 -5.69 -12.88 -17.29
N ALA A 165 -5.14 -13.17 -16.13
CA ALA A 165 -4.14 -14.21 -15.95
C ALA A 165 -4.72 -15.59 -16.32
N LEU A 166 -5.95 -15.88 -15.88
CA LEU A 166 -6.62 -17.16 -16.12
C LEU A 166 -6.93 -17.43 -17.60
N TYR A 167 -7.48 -16.43 -18.30
CA TYR A 167 -7.99 -16.62 -19.67
C TYR A 167 -7.03 -16.19 -20.78
N LEU A 168 -6.20 -15.16 -20.52
CA LEU A 168 -5.29 -14.59 -21.51
C LEU A 168 -3.81 -14.88 -21.19
N GLY A 169 -3.52 -15.29 -19.94
CA GLY A 169 -2.16 -15.54 -19.46
C GLY A 169 -1.48 -14.31 -18.84
N TYR A 170 -0.43 -14.57 -18.07
CA TYR A 170 0.25 -13.55 -17.26
C TYR A 170 0.88 -12.40 -18.07
N LYS A 171 1.28 -12.66 -19.32
CA LYS A 171 1.89 -11.63 -20.19
C LYS A 171 0.97 -10.44 -20.43
N TRP A 172 -0.33 -10.69 -20.51
CA TRP A 172 -1.32 -9.65 -20.70
C TRP A 172 -1.47 -8.73 -19.49
N LEU A 173 -1.13 -9.19 -18.28
CA LEU A 173 -1.08 -8.34 -17.09
C LEU A 173 -0.07 -7.21 -17.27
N PHE A 174 1.12 -7.51 -17.81
CA PHE A 174 2.17 -6.53 -18.04
C PHE A 174 1.76 -5.51 -19.11
N VAL A 175 1.11 -5.96 -20.18
CA VAL A 175 0.61 -5.11 -21.26
C VAL A 175 -0.49 -4.16 -20.74
N ILE A 176 -1.48 -4.70 -20.03
CA ILE A 176 -2.60 -3.89 -19.51
C ILE A 176 -2.10 -2.89 -18.47
N ASP A 177 -1.24 -3.29 -17.55
CA ASP A 177 -0.66 -2.39 -16.55
C ASP A 177 0.18 -1.28 -17.23
N ALA A 178 0.98 -1.62 -18.25
CA ALA A 178 1.71 -0.63 -19.03
C ALA A 178 0.77 0.36 -19.73
N ILE A 179 -0.29 -0.12 -20.40
CA ILE A 179 -1.27 0.72 -21.11
C ILE A 179 -2.02 1.62 -20.14
N THR A 180 -2.49 1.09 -19.02
CA THR A 180 -3.24 1.89 -18.03
C THR A 180 -2.34 2.92 -17.34
N THR A 181 -1.09 2.56 -17.04
CA THR A 181 -0.11 3.48 -16.46
C THR A 181 0.26 4.60 -17.44
N MET A 182 0.55 4.29 -18.71
CA MET A 182 0.79 5.30 -19.74
C MET A 182 -0.49 6.09 -20.07
N GLY A 183 -1.66 5.46 -20.03
CA GLY A 183 -2.97 6.12 -20.18
C GLY A 183 -3.23 7.13 -19.07
N ALA A 184 -2.87 6.81 -17.83
CA ALA A 184 -2.93 7.77 -16.72
C ALA A 184 -1.98 8.96 -16.95
N ALA A 185 -0.78 8.73 -17.49
CA ALA A 185 0.14 9.81 -17.90
C ALA A 185 -0.50 10.71 -18.97
N ALA A 186 -1.11 10.12 -20.00
CA ALA A 186 -1.80 10.85 -21.05
C ALA A 186 -2.98 11.68 -20.51
N LEU A 187 -3.81 11.09 -19.62
CA LEU A 187 -4.89 11.83 -18.94
C LEU A 187 -4.36 13.04 -18.19
N LEU A 188 -3.28 12.88 -17.43
CA LEU A 188 -2.68 14.01 -16.71
C LEU A 188 -2.10 15.05 -17.68
N TYR A 189 -1.42 14.61 -18.72
CA TYR A 189 -0.78 15.50 -19.69
C TYR A 189 -1.78 16.40 -20.43
N PHE A 190 -2.92 15.84 -20.87
CA PHE A 190 -3.91 16.56 -21.66
C PHE A 190 -4.93 17.35 -20.82
N TYR A 191 -5.27 16.87 -19.62
CA TYR A 191 -6.36 17.44 -18.84
C TYR A 191 -5.94 18.19 -17.58
N LEU A 192 -4.69 18.04 -17.11
CA LEU A 192 -4.20 18.74 -15.93
C LEU A 192 -3.39 19.99 -16.34
N PRO A 193 -3.85 21.21 -16.03
CA PRO A 193 -3.11 22.42 -16.41
C PRO A 193 -1.79 22.50 -15.65
N ARG A 194 -0.71 22.89 -16.33
CA ARG A 194 0.59 23.11 -15.70
C ARG A 194 0.56 24.36 -14.83
N LYS A 195 0.65 24.20 -13.53
CA LYS A 195 0.81 25.34 -12.61
C LYS A 195 2.28 25.43 -12.19
N HIS A 196 2.91 26.57 -12.42
CA HIS A 196 4.19 26.91 -11.81
C HIS A 196 3.96 27.18 -10.32
N VAL A 197 4.62 26.42 -9.48
CA VAL A 197 4.69 26.71 -8.05
C VAL A 197 6.10 27.17 -7.79
N GLU A 198 6.26 28.43 -7.40
CA GLU A 198 7.53 28.90 -6.87
C GLU A 198 7.87 28.05 -5.64
N THR A 199 9.04 27.44 -5.66
CA THR A 199 9.58 26.73 -4.50
C THR A 199 9.87 27.76 -3.44
N VAL A 200 8.99 27.87 -2.43
CA VAL A 200 9.28 28.70 -1.25
C VAL A 200 10.52 28.10 -0.58
N PRO A 201 11.62 28.86 -0.48
CA PRO A 201 12.80 28.37 0.21
C PRO A 201 12.43 27.96 1.63
N ARG A 202 12.69 26.72 2.02
CA ARG A 202 12.60 26.30 3.42
C ARG A 202 13.58 27.15 4.20
N ASN A 203 13.06 27.99 5.10
CA ASN A 203 13.90 28.82 5.97
C ASN A 203 14.63 27.91 6.98
N PRO A 204 15.96 27.72 6.87
CA PRO A 204 16.69 26.81 7.76
C PRO A 204 16.75 27.33 9.21
N ALA A 205 16.40 28.59 9.45
CA ALA A 205 16.44 29.20 10.76
C ALA A 205 15.34 28.68 11.73
N ILE A 206 14.25 28.08 11.20
CA ILE A 206 13.13 27.58 12.02
C ILE A 206 13.47 26.23 12.69
N LEU A 207 14.57 25.57 12.30
CA LEU A 207 14.96 24.24 12.82
C LEU A 207 15.72 24.26 14.17
N LYS A 208 15.87 25.42 14.81
CA LYS A 208 16.71 25.57 16.04
C LYS A 208 15.97 25.39 17.36
N ASP A 209 14.66 25.12 17.35
CA ASP A 209 13.93 24.99 18.60
C ASP A 209 13.93 23.54 19.12
N SER A 210 13.94 23.43 20.46
CA SER A 210 14.30 22.28 21.29
C SER A 210 13.33 21.08 21.29
N SER A 211 12.50 20.92 20.27
CA SER A 211 11.61 19.75 20.17
C SER A 211 12.41 18.48 19.84
N THR A 212 12.09 17.37 20.52
CA THR A 212 12.79 16.10 20.39
C THR A 212 12.70 15.58 18.93
N SER A 213 13.85 15.28 18.32
CA SER A 213 13.91 14.66 16.99
C SER A 213 13.16 13.32 17.01
N ALA A 214 12.44 12.99 15.92
CA ALA A 214 11.76 11.70 15.76
C ALA A 214 12.73 10.51 15.96
N TYR A 215 13.99 10.67 15.60
CA TYR A 215 15.07 9.68 15.77
C TYR A 215 15.54 9.51 17.22
N ARG A 216 15.12 10.37 18.15
CA ARG A 216 15.41 10.30 19.59
C ARG A 216 14.17 10.05 20.43
N ASP A 217 12.99 10.04 19.84
CA ASP A 217 11.75 9.68 20.51
C ASP A 217 11.62 8.16 20.62
N VAL A 218 12.12 7.61 21.73
CA VAL A 218 12.15 6.16 21.99
C VAL A 218 10.76 5.55 21.88
N THR A 219 9.74 6.21 22.39
CA THR A 219 8.35 5.72 22.30
C THR A 219 7.90 5.63 20.84
N TYR A 220 8.25 6.62 20.03
CA TYR A 220 7.94 6.61 18.61
C TYR A 220 8.74 5.54 17.84
N LEU A 221 10.02 5.36 18.17
CA LEU A 221 10.83 4.30 17.54
C LEU A 221 10.29 2.90 17.85
N ILE A 222 9.83 2.65 19.10
CA ILE A 222 9.14 1.40 19.44
C ILE A 222 7.85 1.26 18.62
N PHE A 223 7.06 2.32 18.48
CA PHE A 223 5.86 2.32 17.65
C PHE A 223 6.19 1.97 16.20
N ILE A 224 7.19 2.59 15.58
CA ILE A 224 7.64 2.33 14.20
C ILE A 224 8.09 0.88 14.03
N PHE A 225 8.81 0.33 15.01
CA PHE A 225 9.21 -1.07 15.01
C PHE A 225 7.98 -2.01 15.03
N LEU A 226 7.00 -1.74 15.89
CA LEU A 226 5.76 -2.51 15.95
C LEU A 226 4.93 -2.39 14.66
N VAL A 227 4.89 -1.20 14.05
CA VAL A 227 4.24 -0.99 12.74
C VAL A 227 4.94 -1.79 11.64
N SER A 228 6.28 -1.84 11.65
CA SER A 228 7.05 -2.65 10.69
C SER A 228 6.76 -4.14 10.83
N LEU A 229 6.67 -4.66 12.05
CA LEU A 229 6.31 -6.06 12.30
C LEU A 229 4.88 -6.36 11.89
N TRP A 230 3.92 -5.49 12.26
CA TRP A 230 2.53 -5.61 11.85
C TRP A 230 2.40 -5.61 10.32
N GLY A 231 3.03 -4.65 9.65
CA GLY A 231 3.01 -4.53 8.20
C GLY A 231 3.64 -5.75 7.51
N THR A 232 4.74 -6.30 8.04
CA THR A 232 5.36 -7.53 7.52
C THR A 232 4.39 -8.72 7.56
N CYS A 233 3.60 -8.83 8.64
CA CYS A 233 2.56 -9.86 8.74
C CYS A 233 1.36 -9.54 7.83
N PHE A 234 0.93 -8.29 7.76
CA PHE A 234 -0.21 -7.88 6.92
C PHE A 234 0.07 -8.07 5.43
N PHE A 235 1.22 -7.66 4.93
CA PHE A 235 1.55 -7.76 3.51
C PHE A 235 1.73 -9.19 3.00
N GLN A 236 1.65 -10.20 3.86
CA GLN A 236 1.56 -11.59 3.42
C GLN A 236 0.33 -11.84 2.53
N ILE A 237 -0.75 -11.05 2.69
CA ILE A 237 -1.95 -11.13 1.83
C ILE A 237 -1.61 -10.90 0.34
N PHE A 238 -0.56 -10.11 0.04
CA PHE A 238 -0.10 -9.84 -1.32
C PHE A 238 1.13 -10.64 -1.72
N ALA A 239 1.84 -11.26 -0.78
CA ALA A 239 3.08 -12.00 -1.03
C ALA A 239 2.87 -13.51 -1.01
N SER A 240 2.69 -14.09 0.18
CA SER A 240 2.69 -15.55 0.39
C SER A 240 1.31 -16.18 0.27
N ILE A 241 0.25 -15.45 0.59
CA ILE A 241 -1.11 -16.00 0.58
C ILE A 241 -1.62 -16.35 -0.83
N PRO A 242 -1.36 -15.56 -1.89
CA PRO A 242 -1.69 -16.00 -3.25
C PRO A 242 -1.02 -17.32 -3.63
N GLN A 243 0.23 -17.53 -3.21
CA GLN A 243 0.94 -18.79 -3.42
C GLN A 243 0.32 -19.98 -2.64
N TYR A 244 -0.12 -19.73 -1.39
CA TYR A 244 -0.85 -20.71 -0.61
C TYR A 244 -2.16 -21.11 -1.29
N PHE A 245 -2.92 -20.13 -1.76
CA PHE A 245 -4.17 -20.38 -2.48
C PHE A 245 -3.95 -21.17 -3.77
N SER A 246 -2.91 -20.83 -4.54
CA SER A 246 -2.56 -21.54 -5.77
C SER A 246 -2.03 -22.96 -5.49
N LYS A 247 -1.02 -23.11 -4.62
CA LYS A 247 -0.25 -24.36 -4.46
C LYS A 247 -0.91 -25.38 -3.51
N VAL A 248 -1.64 -24.90 -2.49
CA VAL A 248 -2.23 -25.78 -1.46
C VAL A 248 -3.74 -25.89 -1.63
N CYS A 249 -4.42 -24.77 -1.91
CA CYS A 249 -5.87 -24.78 -2.12
C CYS A 249 -6.25 -25.13 -3.56
N ASN A 250 -5.32 -25.13 -4.51
CA ASN A 250 -5.55 -25.33 -5.94
C ASN A 250 -6.58 -24.35 -6.53
N TYR A 251 -6.57 -23.10 -6.05
CA TYR A 251 -7.41 -22.06 -6.61
C TYR A 251 -6.76 -21.47 -7.86
N ASP A 252 -7.59 -21.18 -8.87
CA ASP A 252 -7.17 -20.49 -10.06
C ASP A 252 -6.91 -18.99 -9.79
N GLU A 253 -6.25 -18.34 -10.73
CA GLU A 253 -5.89 -16.91 -10.64
C GLU A 253 -7.13 -16.02 -10.54
N GLY A 254 -8.23 -16.38 -11.18
CA GLY A 254 -9.51 -15.67 -11.10
C GLY A 254 -10.06 -15.65 -9.68
N THR A 255 -10.09 -16.81 -9.03
CA THR A 255 -10.52 -16.98 -7.64
C THR A 255 -9.61 -16.20 -6.68
N ILE A 256 -8.28 -16.26 -6.87
CA ILE A 256 -7.30 -15.50 -6.08
C ILE A 256 -7.54 -14.00 -6.27
N GLY A 257 -7.73 -13.55 -7.50
CA GLY A 257 -8.03 -12.16 -7.82
C GLY A 257 -9.31 -11.66 -7.14
N LEU A 258 -10.37 -12.48 -7.11
CA LEU A 258 -11.63 -12.14 -6.42
C LEU A 258 -11.47 -12.04 -4.89
N LEU A 259 -10.67 -12.91 -4.27
CA LEU A 259 -10.37 -12.83 -2.84
C LEU A 259 -9.59 -11.55 -2.50
N LEU A 260 -8.62 -11.15 -3.32
CA LEU A 260 -7.90 -9.88 -3.16
C LEU A 260 -8.82 -8.67 -3.42
N ALA A 261 -9.72 -8.76 -4.41
CA ALA A 261 -10.71 -7.73 -4.68
C ALA A 261 -11.72 -7.57 -3.54
N LEU A 262 -12.08 -8.67 -2.85
CA LEU A 262 -12.94 -8.65 -1.65
C LEU A 262 -12.31 -7.80 -0.55
N ASN A 263 -10.99 -7.91 -0.32
CA ASN A 263 -10.27 -7.03 0.61
C ASN A 263 -10.48 -5.55 0.22
N GLY A 264 -10.12 -5.15 -1.01
CA GLY A 264 -10.27 -3.77 -1.46
C GLY A 264 -11.73 -3.28 -1.41
N PHE A 265 -12.69 -4.11 -1.78
CA PHE A 265 -14.11 -3.79 -1.74
C PHE A 265 -14.61 -3.50 -0.31
N LEU A 266 -14.24 -4.34 0.66
CA LEU A 266 -14.60 -4.15 2.06
C LEU A 266 -13.97 -2.87 2.64
N VAL A 267 -12.71 -2.57 2.28
CA VAL A 267 -12.06 -1.31 2.67
C VAL A 267 -12.86 -0.12 2.14
N VAL A 268 -13.19 -0.09 0.84
CA VAL A 268 -13.99 0.99 0.24
C VAL A 268 -15.35 1.16 0.91
N LEU A 269 -16.01 0.04 1.20
CA LEU A 269 -17.36 0.06 1.77
C LEU A 269 -17.39 0.49 3.23
N ILE A 270 -16.41 0.06 4.03
CA ILE A 270 -16.48 0.13 5.50
C ILE A 270 -15.57 1.22 6.08
N GLU A 271 -14.34 1.41 5.53
CA GLU A 271 -13.34 2.28 6.15
C GLU A 271 -13.84 3.70 6.33
N MET A 272 -14.36 4.33 5.28
CA MET A 272 -14.81 5.73 5.34
C MET A 272 -15.97 5.95 6.31
N PRO A 273 -17.09 5.18 6.28
CA PRO A 273 -18.17 5.33 7.27
C PRO A 273 -17.71 5.07 8.69
N LEU A 274 -16.79 4.13 8.87
CA LEU A 274 -16.26 3.80 10.20
C LEU A 274 -15.38 4.94 10.72
N MET A 275 -14.47 5.48 9.91
CA MET A 275 -13.62 6.59 10.28
C MET A 275 -14.42 7.83 10.67
N MET A 276 -15.47 8.18 9.93
CA MET A 276 -16.34 9.31 10.27
C MET A 276 -16.96 9.19 11.67
N LYS A 277 -17.27 7.97 12.11
CA LYS A 277 -17.82 7.72 13.46
C LYS A 277 -16.76 7.70 14.56
N LEU A 278 -15.53 7.31 14.22
CA LEU A 278 -14.46 7.08 15.18
C LEU A 278 -13.46 8.24 15.27
N GLU A 279 -13.43 9.15 14.29
CA GLU A 279 -12.49 10.29 14.23
C GLU A 279 -12.59 11.21 15.46
N SER A 280 -13.78 11.32 16.05
CA SER A 280 -13.99 12.12 17.28
C SER A 280 -13.44 11.48 18.56
N LYS A 281 -12.99 10.23 18.52
CA LYS A 281 -12.45 9.54 19.69
C LYS A 281 -11.02 9.99 19.99
N THR A 282 -10.81 10.47 21.20
CA THR A 282 -9.48 10.94 21.64
C THR A 282 -8.49 9.81 21.87
N ASN A 283 -8.98 8.64 22.32
CA ASN A 283 -8.13 7.46 22.53
C ASN A 283 -8.16 6.54 21.31
N ILE A 284 -7.06 6.48 20.58
CA ILE A 284 -6.90 5.69 19.34
C ILE A 284 -6.34 4.28 19.58
N PHE A 285 -5.69 4.02 20.74
CA PHE A 285 -5.04 2.74 21.02
C PHE A 285 -5.98 1.53 21.08
N PRO A 286 -7.24 1.64 21.56
CA PRO A 286 -8.17 0.53 21.49
C PRO A 286 -8.39 0.01 20.05
N PHE A 287 -8.43 0.90 19.07
CA PHE A 287 -8.63 0.53 17.66
C PHE A 287 -7.39 -0.14 17.08
N ILE A 288 -6.19 0.41 17.33
CA ILE A 288 -4.90 -0.23 16.95
C ILE A 288 -4.81 -1.63 17.55
N ARG A 289 -5.21 -1.81 18.81
CA ARG A 289 -5.21 -3.12 19.50
C ARG A 289 -6.17 -4.11 18.87
N ILE A 290 -7.39 -3.68 18.50
CA ILE A 290 -8.36 -4.53 17.80
C ILE A 290 -7.77 -4.98 16.47
N GLY A 291 -7.25 -4.04 15.66
CA GLY A 291 -6.60 -4.37 14.40
C GLY A 291 -5.41 -5.32 14.57
N ALA A 292 -4.55 -5.06 15.57
CA ALA A 292 -3.40 -5.92 15.87
C ALA A 292 -3.82 -7.32 16.39
N LEU A 293 -4.97 -7.47 17.07
CA LEU A 293 -5.51 -8.76 17.50
C LEU A 293 -6.12 -9.55 16.34
N LEU A 294 -6.83 -8.87 15.43
CA LEU A 294 -7.45 -9.54 14.28
C LEU A 294 -6.41 -10.15 13.33
N LEU A 295 -5.20 -9.60 13.28
CA LEU A 295 -4.14 -10.12 12.42
C LEU A 295 -3.74 -11.56 12.76
N PRO A 296 -3.32 -11.92 13.99
CA PRO A 296 -3.04 -13.32 14.33
C PRO A 296 -4.28 -14.22 14.20
N VAL A 297 -5.50 -13.71 14.49
CA VAL A 297 -6.73 -14.47 14.30
C VAL A 297 -6.93 -14.86 12.84
N SER A 298 -6.61 -13.98 11.89
CA SER A 298 -6.71 -14.31 10.46
C SER A 298 -5.79 -15.48 10.07
N PHE A 299 -4.56 -15.52 10.57
CA PHE A 299 -3.63 -16.62 10.30
C PHE A 299 -3.99 -17.91 11.02
N LEU A 300 -4.60 -17.84 12.20
CA LEU A 300 -5.18 -19.02 12.87
C LEU A 300 -6.27 -19.67 12.01
N VAL A 301 -7.10 -18.86 11.35
CA VAL A 301 -8.15 -19.35 10.45
C VAL A 301 -7.55 -20.17 9.31
N LEU A 302 -6.43 -19.73 8.71
CA LEU A 302 -5.76 -20.50 7.66
C LEU A 302 -5.02 -21.72 8.21
N PHE A 303 -4.42 -21.61 9.40
CA PHE A 303 -3.67 -22.70 10.02
C PHE A 303 -4.58 -23.90 10.36
N PHE A 304 -5.75 -23.65 10.95
CA PHE A 304 -6.73 -24.68 11.28
C PHE A 304 -7.70 -24.96 10.15
N GLY A 305 -7.82 -24.04 9.19
CA GLY A 305 -8.70 -24.15 8.02
C GLY A 305 -8.21 -25.23 7.06
N LYS A 306 -9.17 -25.94 6.46
CA LYS A 306 -8.91 -26.80 5.32
C LYS A 306 -8.91 -25.95 4.04
N ALA A 307 -8.43 -26.52 2.93
CA ALA A 307 -8.44 -25.89 1.60
C ALA A 307 -9.87 -25.68 1.03
N MET A 308 -10.77 -25.11 1.82
CA MET A 308 -12.14 -24.78 1.45
C MET A 308 -12.30 -23.27 1.32
N MET A 309 -13.10 -22.82 0.36
CA MET A 309 -13.35 -21.42 0.03
C MET A 309 -13.81 -20.60 1.24
N ILE A 310 -14.60 -21.18 2.14
CA ILE A 310 -15.10 -20.47 3.32
C ILE A 310 -13.98 -19.97 4.23
N TRP A 311 -12.90 -20.75 4.39
CA TRP A 311 -11.75 -20.33 5.21
C TRP A 311 -10.93 -19.22 4.54
N ALA A 312 -10.80 -19.24 3.21
CA ALA A 312 -10.17 -18.17 2.45
C ALA A 312 -10.96 -16.86 2.55
N ILE A 313 -12.28 -16.93 2.42
CA ILE A 313 -13.18 -15.77 2.60
C ILE A 313 -13.07 -15.24 4.04
N LEU A 314 -13.15 -16.12 5.04
CA LEU A 314 -13.08 -15.72 6.45
C LEU A 314 -11.74 -15.06 6.78
N TYR A 315 -10.63 -15.63 6.30
CA TYR A 315 -9.30 -15.02 6.39
C TYR A 315 -9.30 -13.61 5.80
N THR A 316 -9.78 -13.48 4.55
CA THR A 316 -9.79 -12.20 3.82
C THR A 316 -10.63 -11.15 4.56
N VAL A 317 -11.79 -11.53 5.08
CA VAL A 317 -12.63 -10.62 5.89
C VAL A 317 -11.91 -10.18 7.16
N ILE A 318 -11.34 -11.12 7.92
CA ILE A 318 -10.69 -10.81 9.21
C ILE A 318 -9.46 -9.93 9.01
N ILE A 319 -8.60 -10.25 8.02
CA ILE A 319 -7.40 -9.46 7.77
C ILE A 319 -7.76 -8.05 7.25
N THR A 320 -8.85 -7.92 6.49
CA THR A 320 -9.37 -6.62 6.07
C THR A 320 -9.83 -5.78 7.26
N PHE A 321 -10.53 -6.37 8.21
CA PHE A 321 -10.88 -5.66 9.44
C PHE A 321 -9.64 -5.30 10.28
N SER A 322 -8.59 -6.15 10.29
CA SER A 322 -7.31 -5.79 10.90
C SER A 322 -6.74 -4.52 10.25
N GLU A 323 -6.76 -4.43 8.93
CA GLU A 323 -6.31 -3.26 8.17
C GLU A 323 -7.11 -2.01 8.53
N ILE A 324 -8.44 -2.08 8.44
CA ILE A 324 -9.36 -0.96 8.68
C ILE A 324 -9.20 -0.40 10.10
N PHE A 325 -9.00 -1.27 11.11
CA PHE A 325 -8.81 -0.85 12.50
C PHE A 325 -7.38 -0.45 12.85
N ALA A 326 -6.36 -0.90 12.11
CA ALA A 326 -4.98 -0.59 12.45
C ALA A 326 -4.43 0.62 11.66
N MET A 327 -4.43 0.56 10.32
CA MET A 327 -3.70 1.52 9.49
C MET A 327 -4.09 2.98 9.69
N PRO A 328 -5.39 3.37 9.68
CA PRO A 328 -5.75 4.78 9.83
C PRO A 328 -5.36 5.35 11.19
N PHE A 329 -5.50 4.56 12.26
CA PHE A 329 -5.17 5.00 13.62
C PHE A 329 -3.66 4.99 13.88
N MET A 330 -2.90 4.07 13.28
CA MET A 330 -1.44 4.11 13.28
C MET A 330 -0.93 5.37 12.58
N MET A 331 -1.49 5.71 11.42
CA MET A 331 -1.16 6.95 10.71
C MET A 331 -1.53 8.19 11.53
N ASN A 332 -2.70 8.19 12.18
CA ASN A 332 -3.13 9.27 13.07
C ASN A 332 -2.12 9.46 14.21
N PHE A 333 -1.71 8.39 14.91
CA PHE A 333 -0.69 8.47 15.96
C PHE A 333 0.63 9.07 15.45
N ALA A 334 1.09 8.62 14.27
CA ALA A 334 2.32 9.11 13.67
C ALA A 334 2.28 10.61 13.35
N LEU A 335 1.15 11.12 12.86
CA LEU A 335 0.99 12.49 12.42
C LEU A 335 0.59 13.47 13.53
N SER A 336 -0.09 13.00 14.58
CA SER A 336 -0.54 13.83 15.69
C SER A 336 0.50 14.00 16.80
N ARG A 337 1.52 13.13 16.85
CA ARG A 337 2.55 13.14 17.91
C ARG A 337 3.53 14.32 17.84
N PRO A 338 4.03 14.75 16.67
CA PRO A 338 5.03 15.82 16.58
C PRO A 338 4.41 17.21 16.66
N HIS A 339 5.20 18.20 17.17
CA HIS A 339 4.94 19.61 16.89
C HIS A 339 5.05 19.89 15.38
N ALA A 340 4.33 20.90 14.89
CA ALA A 340 4.15 21.19 13.45
C ALA A 340 5.46 21.21 12.63
N GLU A 341 6.57 21.63 13.24
CA GLU A 341 7.87 21.81 12.60
C GLU A 341 8.59 20.48 12.23
N ARG A 342 8.23 19.36 12.87
CA ARG A 342 8.90 18.05 12.67
C ARG A 342 8.00 16.95 12.11
N GLN A 343 6.79 17.29 11.71
CA GLN A 343 5.84 16.33 11.11
C GLN A 343 6.46 15.53 9.96
N GLY A 344 7.35 16.15 9.16
CA GLY A 344 8.04 15.45 8.07
C GLY A 344 8.94 14.31 8.52
N GLN A 345 9.67 14.42 9.65
CA GLN A 345 10.52 13.34 10.17
C GLN A 345 9.69 12.15 10.65
N TYR A 346 8.61 12.43 11.37
CA TYR A 346 7.69 11.40 11.86
C TYR A 346 6.98 10.69 10.70
N ALA A 347 6.46 11.44 9.73
CA ALA A 347 5.85 10.87 8.53
C ALA A 347 6.84 10.04 7.71
N ALA A 348 8.11 10.46 7.61
CA ALA A 348 9.14 9.73 6.91
C ALA A 348 9.43 8.38 7.58
N LEU A 349 9.61 8.34 8.91
CA LEU A 349 9.81 7.09 9.65
C LEU A 349 8.61 6.15 9.53
N TYR A 350 7.38 6.69 9.57
CA TYR A 350 6.17 5.90 9.33
C TYR A 350 6.14 5.29 7.91
N SER A 351 6.53 6.05 6.92
CA SER A 351 6.63 5.55 5.54
C SER A 351 7.73 4.49 5.38
N ILE A 352 8.87 4.68 6.06
CA ILE A 352 9.97 3.72 6.10
C ILE A 352 9.52 2.39 6.71
N SER A 353 8.67 2.40 7.75
CA SER A 353 8.17 1.16 8.35
C SER A 353 7.40 0.29 7.34
N PHE A 354 6.58 0.89 6.50
CA PHE A 354 5.90 0.18 5.42
C PHE A 354 6.85 -0.25 4.30
N GLY A 355 7.90 0.53 4.01
CA GLY A 355 8.96 0.15 3.10
C GLY A 355 9.68 -1.11 3.57
N ILE A 356 10.08 -1.16 4.85
CA ILE A 356 10.67 -2.35 5.48
C ILE A 356 9.71 -3.54 5.38
N SER A 357 8.43 -3.33 5.67
CA SER A 357 7.41 -4.38 5.60
C SER A 357 7.24 -4.96 4.19
N ASN A 358 7.25 -4.11 3.16
CA ASN A 358 7.16 -4.55 1.76
C ASN A 358 8.39 -5.36 1.31
N ILE A 359 9.56 -5.11 1.91
CA ILE A 359 10.78 -5.89 1.66
C ILE A 359 10.73 -7.21 2.43
N ALA A 360 10.40 -7.15 3.72
CA ALA A 360 10.48 -8.28 4.63
C ALA A 360 9.38 -9.32 4.38
N ALA A 361 8.16 -8.88 4.02
CA ALA A 361 7.02 -9.79 3.85
C ALA A 361 7.29 -10.88 2.80
N PRO A 362 7.63 -10.57 1.53
CA PRO A 362 7.87 -11.61 0.54
C PRO A 362 9.14 -12.40 0.83
N LEU A 363 10.21 -11.75 1.30
CA LEU A 363 11.48 -12.42 1.58
C LEU A 363 11.32 -13.48 2.68
N ILE A 364 10.69 -13.11 3.78
CA ILE A 364 10.49 -13.99 4.93
C ILE A 364 9.40 -15.02 4.65
N GLY A 365 8.22 -14.56 4.18
CA GLY A 365 7.07 -15.41 4.00
C GLY A 365 7.28 -16.48 2.94
N LEU A 366 7.69 -16.08 1.74
CA LEU A 366 7.96 -17.03 0.65
C LEU A 366 9.22 -17.86 0.92
N GLY A 367 10.24 -17.28 1.57
CA GLY A 367 11.44 -18.01 1.97
C GLY A 367 11.14 -19.15 2.96
N ILE A 368 10.35 -18.87 4.02
CA ILE A 368 9.92 -19.90 4.98
C ILE A 368 9.00 -20.91 4.31
N ALA A 369 8.03 -20.45 3.53
CA ALA A 369 7.09 -21.35 2.84
C ALA A 369 7.82 -22.31 1.88
N ASN A 370 8.83 -21.80 1.15
CA ASN A 370 9.64 -22.60 0.23
C ASN A 370 10.46 -23.70 0.94
N LYS A 371 11.06 -23.36 2.10
CA LYS A 371 11.98 -24.26 2.80
C LYS A 371 11.29 -25.19 3.79
N TYR A 372 10.27 -24.70 4.49
CA TYR A 372 9.64 -25.36 5.63
C TYR A 372 8.13 -25.57 5.49
N GLY A 373 7.54 -25.12 4.37
CA GLY A 373 6.11 -25.21 4.07
C GLY A 373 5.25 -24.10 4.70
N PHE A 374 4.00 -24.00 4.23
CA PHE A 374 3.08 -22.94 4.64
C PHE A 374 2.65 -23.01 6.11
N ASN A 375 2.52 -24.21 6.67
CA ASN A 375 2.16 -24.34 8.10
C ASN A 375 3.21 -23.69 9.01
N THR A 376 4.49 -23.88 8.72
CA THR A 376 5.58 -23.24 9.46
C THR A 376 5.56 -21.73 9.26
N MET A 377 5.27 -21.26 8.05
CA MET A 377 5.12 -19.85 7.74
C MET A 377 3.95 -19.23 8.54
N PHE A 378 2.79 -19.90 8.60
CA PHE A 378 1.64 -19.42 9.39
C PHE A 378 1.98 -19.33 10.88
N LEU A 379 2.65 -20.33 11.46
CA LEU A 379 3.09 -20.30 12.87
C LEU A 379 4.07 -19.14 13.12
N PHE A 380 5.01 -18.91 12.22
CA PHE A 380 5.93 -17.79 12.33
C PHE A 380 5.21 -16.44 12.30
N VAL A 381 4.32 -16.23 11.31
CA VAL A 381 3.54 -14.99 11.18
C VAL A 381 2.60 -14.82 12.38
N LEU A 382 1.99 -15.90 12.87
CA LEU A 382 1.17 -15.90 14.08
C LEU A 382 2.00 -15.41 15.29
N PHE A 383 3.20 -15.97 15.49
CA PHE A 383 4.08 -15.57 16.59
C PHE A 383 4.44 -14.08 16.51
N ILE A 384 4.88 -13.58 15.35
CA ILE A 384 5.24 -12.17 15.17
C ILE A 384 4.01 -11.26 15.36
N SER A 385 2.86 -11.63 14.82
CA SER A 385 1.64 -10.83 14.97
C SER A 385 1.12 -10.79 16.41
N MET A 386 1.29 -11.87 17.19
CA MET A 386 1.02 -11.86 18.64
C MET A 386 1.96 -10.92 19.39
N LEU A 387 3.26 -10.89 19.04
CA LEU A 387 4.20 -9.93 19.61
C LEU A 387 3.78 -8.49 19.33
N THR A 388 3.29 -8.18 18.11
CA THR A 388 2.80 -6.85 17.79
C THR A 388 1.55 -6.49 18.60
N PHE A 389 0.61 -7.42 18.77
CA PHE A 389 -0.57 -7.21 19.61
C PHE A 389 -0.20 -6.90 21.07
N ILE A 390 0.72 -7.69 21.65
CA ILE A 390 1.23 -7.48 23.01
C ILE A 390 1.93 -6.11 23.09
N GLY A 391 2.80 -5.80 22.13
CA GLY A 391 3.54 -4.54 22.07
C GLY A 391 2.62 -3.32 22.03
N PHE A 392 1.62 -3.28 21.13
CA PHE A 392 0.64 -2.19 21.09
C PHE A 392 -0.24 -2.13 22.34
N THR A 393 -0.51 -3.27 22.98
CA THR A 393 -1.27 -3.30 24.23
C THR A 393 -0.49 -2.66 25.38
N LEU A 394 0.79 -2.99 25.50
CA LEU A 394 1.68 -2.41 26.52
C LEU A 394 1.90 -0.92 26.27
N MET A 395 2.13 -0.54 25.02
CA MET A 395 2.30 0.86 24.62
C MET A 395 1.04 1.69 24.92
N GLY A 396 -0.15 1.19 24.60
CA GLY A 396 -1.40 1.87 24.90
C GLY A 396 -1.63 2.08 26.40
N LYS A 397 -1.23 1.12 27.24
CA LYS A 397 -1.28 1.29 28.71
C LYS A 397 -0.28 2.34 29.20
N ALA A 398 0.90 2.41 28.59
CA ALA A 398 1.93 3.39 28.96
C ALA A 398 1.54 4.83 28.57
N GLU A 399 0.92 5.01 27.40
CA GLU A 399 0.45 6.34 26.96
C GLU A 399 -0.77 6.83 27.80
N LEU A 400 -1.67 5.94 28.19
CA LEU A 400 -2.80 6.27 29.08
C LEU A 400 -2.36 6.73 30.49
N LYS A 401 -1.17 6.32 30.97
CA LYS A 401 -0.63 6.76 32.25
C LYS A 401 0.00 8.15 32.20
N LYS A 402 0.21 8.70 31.01
CA LYS A 402 0.81 10.02 30.80
C LYS A 402 -0.25 11.14 30.68
N VAL A 403 -1.53 10.77 30.45
CA VAL A 403 -2.69 11.65 30.43
C VAL A 403 -3.36 11.65 31.81
#